data_c120f9b9dad6e9c2149db3935857ffd8
#
_entry.id   c120f9b9dad6e9c2149db3935857ffd8
#
_cell.length_a   1.000
_cell.length_b   1.000
_cell.length_c   1.000
_cell.angle_alpha   90.00
_cell.angle_beta   90.00
_cell.angle_gamma   90.00
#
_symmetry.space_group_name_H-M   'P 1'
#
loop_
_entity.id
_entity.type
_entity.pdbx_description
1 polymer ?
#
loop_
_entity_poly.entity_id
_entity_poly.type
_entity_poly.pdbx_seq_one_letter_code
_entity_poly.pdbx_strand_id
1 'polypeptide(L)'
;MLIVIPIRKTAAACALGLGMMVAAAGQTVFAQAQADAPAPLATGLTDSGSAEGQVIEAVRSGDILSIKVRFKPVVMGKTEMLYPQISKSDYENSFYVVAGNKKHLLLRDSNDKPLTNPKLMIRTEKDAPIAGSWQGKFPAPPKEIKEVSLTIPGVETFDAIKITDR
;
A
#
# COMPACT_ATOMS: atom_id res chain seq x y z
N MET A 1 -8.24 -23.15 63.33
CA MET A 1 -9.57 -22.81 63.88
C MET A 1 -10.57 -23.02 62.76
N LEU A 2 -11.18 -24.22 62.81
CA LEU A 2 -12.19 -24.68 61.85
C LEU A 2 -13.55 -24.08 62.24
N ILE A 3 -14.32 -23.64 61.25
CA ILE A 3 -15.76 -23.48 61.39
C ILE A 3 -16.42 -24.02 60.12
N VAL A 4 -17.25 -25.01 60.38
CA VAL A 4 -17.99 -25.89 59.49
C VAL A 4 -19.47 -25.47 59.48
N ILE A 5 -20.06 -25.26 58.25
CA ILE A 5 -21.39 -25.62 57.70
C ILE A 5 -22.66 -25.24 58.53
N PRO A 6 -23.86 -24.99 57.96
CA PRO A 6 -24.62 -26.05 57.33
C PRO A 6 -25.44 -25.74 56.08
N ILE A 7 -25.65 -26.80 55.28
CA ILE A 7 -26.65 -27.08 54.28
C ILE A 7 -28.07 -26.96 54.80
N ARG A 8 -28.97 -26.30 54.08
CA ARG A 8 -30.42 -26.56 54.17
C ARG A 8 -31.01 -26.80 52.80
N LYS A 9 -31.46 -28.06 52.65
CA LYS A 9 -32.42 -28.50 51.63
C LYS A 9 -33.82 -28.08 52.04
N THR A 10 -34.62 -27.59 51.10
CA THR A 10 -36.08 -27.79 51.14
C THR A 10 -36.59 -27.87 49.68
N ALA A 11 -37.49 -28.83 49.54
CA ALA A 11 -38.03 -29.31 48.27
C ALA A 11 -39.37 -28.63 47.93
N ALA A 12 -39.72 -28.78 46.65
CA ALA A 12 -41.03 -28.97 46.05
C ALA A 12 -41.98 -27.76 45.91
N ALA A 13 -42.31 -27.42 44.64
CA ALA A 13 -43.68 -27.67 44.15
C ALA A 13 -43.83 -27.19 42.68
N CYS A 14 -44.56 -27.99 41.93
CA CYS A 14 -44.97 -27.82 40.55
C CYS A 14 -45.82 -26.57 40.32
N ALA A 15 -45.65 -25.93 39.15
CA ALA A 15 -46.77 -25.29 38.44
C ALA A 15 -46.46 -25.20 36.92
N LEU A 16 -47.37 -25.70 36.15
CA LEU A 16 -47.49 -25.60 34.71
C LEU A 16 -47.58 -24.11 34.26
N GLY A 17 -46.96 -23.75 33.17
CA GLY A 17 -47.16 -22.44 32.57
C GLY A 17 -46.40 -22.19 31.26
N LEU A 18 -47.09 -22.39 30.16
CA LEU A 18 -47.00 -21.74 28.85
C LEU A 18 -45.62 -21.48 28.25
N GLY A 19 -45.49 -22.06 27.09
CA GLY A 19 -44.40 -21.81 26.11
C GLY A 19 -44.14 -20.36 25.79
N MET A 20 -42.87 -19.98 25.86
CA MET A 20 -42.33 -18.86 25.13
C MET A 20 -41.30 -19.41 24.15
N MET A 21 -41.68 -19.45 22.89
CA MET A 21 -40.74 -19.60 21.80
C MET A 21 -39.77 -18.39 21.85
N VAL A 22 -38.57 -18.64 22.31
CA VAL A 22 -37.44 -17.70 22.09
C VAL A 22 -36.98 -17.92 20.67
N ALA A 23 -37.41 -17.05 19.76
CA ALA A 23 -36.81 -16.94 18.45
C ALA A 23 -35.34 -16.50 18.63
N ALA A 24 -34.43 -17.44 18.52
CA ALA A 24 -33.02 -17.14 18.39
C ALA A 24 -32.82 -16.39 17.06
N ALA A 25 -32.80 -15.06 17.13
CA ALA A 25 -32.36 -14.22 16.02
C ALA A 25 -30.88 -14.53 15.80
N GLY A 26 -30.63 -15.41 14.83
CA GLY A 26 -29.28 -15.67 14.35
C GLY A 26 -28.70 -14.37 13.80
N GLN A 27 -27.83 -13.72 14.56
CA GLN A 27 -27.00 -12.65 14.04
C GLN A 27 -26.02 -13.29 13.06
N THR A 28 -26.34 -13.20 11.76
CA THR A 28 -25.37 -13.46 10.71
C THR A 28 -24.33 -12.36 10.81
N VAL A 29 -23.19 -12.67 11.44
CA VAL A 29 -21.97 -11.87 11.36
C VAL A 29 -21.54 -11.95 9.89
N PHE A 30 -21.85 -10.92 9.12
CA PHE A 30 -21.23 -10.72 7.83
C PHE A 30 -19.76 -10.44 8.11
N ALA A 31 -18.93 -11.49 8.04
CA ALA A 31 -17.50 -11.32 7.89
C ALA A 31 -17.31 -10.54 6.58
N GLN A 32 -17.06 -9.24 6.68
CA GLN A 32 -16.59 -8.46 5.55
C GLN A 32 -15.24 -9.07 5.17
N ALA A 33 -15.24 -9.86 4.09
CA ALA A 33 -14.01 -10.26 3.43
C ALA A 33 -13.32 -8.95 3.04
N GLN A 34 -12.29 -8.57 3.77
CA GLN A 34 -11.34 -7.56 3.35
C GLN A 34 -10.78 -8.06 2.02
N ALA A 35 -11.21 -7.44 0.93
CA ALA A 35 -10.63 -7.73 -0.38
C ALA A 35 -9.14 -7.47 -0.26
N ASP A 36 -8.35 -8.53 -0.29
CA ASP A 36 -6.90 -8.44 -0.29
C ASP A 36 -6.48 -7.50 -1.42
N ALA A 37 -5.82 -6.40 -1.06
CA ALA A 37 -5.29 -5.49 -2.06
C ALA A 37 -4.36 -6.29 -2.99
N PRO A 38 -4.44 -6.08 -4.31
CA PRO A 38 -3.60 -6.82 -5.25
C PRO A 38 -2.13 -6.78 -4.82
N ALA A 39 -1.44 -7.90 -4.97
CA ALA A 39 -0.01 -7.98 -4.67
C ALA A 39 0.76 -6.92 -5.48
N PRO A 40 1.76 -6.25 -4.88
CA PRO A 40 2.57 -5.26 -5.58
C PRO A 40 3.36 -5.91 -6.72
N LEU A 41 3.57 -5.16 -7.80
CA LEU A 41 4.36 -5.60 -8.96
C LEU A 41 5.86 -5.70 -8.63
N ALA A 42 6.35 -4.83 -7.75
CA ALA A 42 7.70 -4.81 -7.20
C ALA A 42 7.72 -4.05 -5.87
N THR A 43 8.73 -4.29 -5.04
CA THR A 43 8.92 -3.61 -3.76
C THR A 43 10.37 -3.13 -3.61
N GLY A 44 10.58 -2.12 -2.76
CA GLY A 44 11.88 -1.59 -2.38
C GLY A 44 11.76 -0.78 -1.09
N LEU A 45 12.77 -0.82 -0.23
CA LEU A 45 12.79 -0.04 1.01
C LEU A 45 13.21 1.40 0.74
N THR A 46 12.72 2.32 1.56
CA THR A 46 13.30 3.67 1.61
C THR A 46 14.68 3.62 2.24
N ASP A 47 15.53 4.62 1.96
CA ASP A 47 16.92 4.66 2.46
C ASP A 47 17.00 4.57 3.99
N SER A 48 16.02 5.09 4.70
CA SER A 48 15.92 4.97 6.16
C SER A 48 15.34 3.63 6.63
N GLY A 49 14.79 2.80 5.74
CA GLY A 49 14.04 1.61 6.07
C GLY A 49 12.71 1.88 6.78
N SER A 50 12.24 3.13 6.83
CA SER A 50 11.02 3.49 7.55
C SER A 50 9.75 3.06 6.85
N ALA A 51 9.80 2.90 5.53
CA ALA A 51 8.68 2.44 4.72
C ALA A 51 9.14 1.55 3.56
N GLU A 52 8.24 0.70 3.10
CA GLU A 52 8.36 -0.10 1.90
C GLU A 52 7.58 0.55 0.76
N GLY A 53 8.28 0.93 -0.30
CA GLY A 53 7.67 1.32 -1.56
C GLY A 53 7.12 0.08 -2.27
N GLN A 54 5.89 0.15 -2.73
CA GLN A 54 5.19 -0.91 -3.44
C GLN A 54 4.69 -0.38 -4.77
N VAL A 55 5.20 -0.88 -5.88
CA VAL A 55 4.67 -0.57 -7.21
C VAL A 55 3.31 -1.24 -7.36
N ILE A 56 2.26 -0.46 -7.47
CA ILE A 56 0.87 -0.95 -7.56
C ILE A 56 0.29 -0.85 -8.97
N GLU A 57 0.93 -0.07 -9.84
CA GLU A 57 0.49 0.11 -11.22
C GLU A 57 1.68 0.42 -12.12
N ALA A 58 1.76 -0.24 -13.27
CA ALA A 58 2.65 0.09 -14.37
C ALA A 58 1.90 -0.14 -15.68
N VAL A 59 1.33 0.93 -16.23
CA VAL A 59 0.41 0.87 -17.38
C VAL A 59 1.00 1.66 -18.55
N ARG A 60 1.11 0.97 -19.69
CA ARG A 60 1.41 1.56 -20.98
C ARG A 60 0.11 1.88 -21.73
N SER A 61 -0.07 3.13 -22.07
CA SER A 61 -1.18 3.60 -22.88
C SER A 61 -0.65 4.51 -23.98
N GLY A 62 -0.71 4.05 -25.23
CA GLY A 62 -0.03 4.70 -26.35
C GLY A 62 1.47 4.86 -26.08
N ASP A 63 1.95 6.10 -26.17
CA ASP A 63 3.36 6.45 -26.00
C ASP A 63 3.76 6.80 -24.56
N ILE A 64 2.86 6.54 -23.58
CA ILE A 64 3.08 6.88 -22.18
C ILE A 64 3.06 5.63 -21.32
N LEU A 65 4.11 5.49 -20.48
CA LEU A 65 4.16 4.55 -19.38
C LEU A 65 3.89 5.32 -18.06
N SER A 66 2.79 4.97 -17.38
CA SER A 66 2.43 5.52 -16.08
C SER A 66 2.73 4.52 -14.98
N ILE A 67 3.49 4.93 -13.95
CA ILE A 67 3.83 4.08 -12.81
C ILE A 67 3.34 4.75 -11.54
N LYS A 68 2.74 3.95 -10.63
CA LYS A 68 2.31 4.38 -9.30
C LYS A 68 2.96 3.52 -8.23
N VAL A 69 3.44 4.18 -7.19
CA VAL A 69 4.04 3.58 -6.00
C VAL A 69 3.27 4.06 -4.78
N ARG A 70 2.92 3.16 -3.89
CA ARG A 70 2.45 3.48 -2.53
C ARG A 70 3.54 3.11 -1.53
N PHE A 71 3.64 3.84 -0.44
CA PHE A 71 4.59 3.57 0.64
C PHE A 71 3.83 2.98 1.83
N LYS A 72 4.17 1.74 2.20
CA LYS A 72 3.62 1.07 3.36
C LYS A 72 4.55 1.31 4.56
N PRO A 73 4.03 1.73 5.72
CA PRO A 73 4.84 1.89 6.92
C PRO A 73 5.52 0.57 7.33
N VAL A 74 6.81 0.64 7.68
CA VAL A 74 7.60 -0.45 8.29
C VAL A 74 7.96 -0.08 9.72
N VAL A 75 8.49 1.14 9.94
CA VAL A 75 8.78 1.69 11.27
C VAL A 75 7.86 2.86 11.54
N MET A 76 7.07 2.78 12.60
CA MET A 76 6.08 3.81 12.93
C MET A 76 6.68 5.07 13.53
N GLY A 77 5.96 6.20 13.38
CA GLY A 77 6.33 7.48 13.99
C GLY A 77 7.49 8.20 13.30
N LYS A 78 7.79 7.84 12.05
CA LYS A 78 8.86 8.46 11.25
C LYS A 78 8.29 9.44 10.23
N THR A 79 9.04 10.51 10.00
CA THR A 79 8.82 11.42 8.86
C THR A 79 10.13 11.44 8.07
N GLU A 80 10.05 11.13 6.78
CA GLU A 80 11.19 11.08 5.88
C GLU A 80 10.90 11.92 4.63
N MET A 81 11.84 12.78 4.27
CA MET A 81 11.80 13.56 3.04
C MET A 81 12.60 12.83 1.97
N LEU A 82 11.95 12.16 1.05
CA LEU A 82 12.62 11.45 -0.05
C LEU A 82 13.26 12.44 -1.03
N TYR A 83 12.54 13.51 -1.37
CA TYR A 83 13.11 14.66 -2.08
C TYR A 83 12.25 15.92 -1.84
N PRO A 84 12.88 17.09 -1.57
CA PRO A 84 12.16 18.35 -1.30
C PRO A 84 11.71 19.05 -2.59
N GLN A 85 12.44 18.84 -3.68
CA GLN A 85 12.20 19.38 -5.03
C GLN A 85 12.96 18.53 -6.04
N ILE A 86 12.67 18.71 -7.31
CA ILE A 86 13.39 18.04 -8.40
C ILE A 86 14.33 19.06 -9.03
N SER A 87 15.63 18.94 -8.77
CA SER A 87 16.66 19.70 -9.46
C SER A 87 16.88 19.16 -10.87
N LYS A 88 17.59 19.91 -11.72
CA LYS A 88 17.98 19.43 -13.06
C LYS A 88 18.82 18.15 -12.97
N SER A 89 19.74 18.08 -12.03
CA SER A 89 20.58 16.91 -11.80
C SER A 89 19.77 15.70 -11.36
N ASP A 90 18.81 15.89 -10.42
CA ASP A 90 17.93 14.82 -9.98
C ASP A 90 17.07 14.29 -11.12
N TYR A 91 16.50 15.20 -11.92
CA TYR A 91 15.71 14.84 -13.09
C TYR A 91 16.50 13.94 -14.04
N GLU A 92 17.74 14.24 -14.31
CA GLU A 92 18.57 13.49 -15.27
C GLU A 92 19.11 12.17 -14.69
N ASN A 93 19.35 12.10 -13.37
CA ASN A 93 20.11 11.00 -12.77
C ASN A 93 19.34 10.15 -11.75
N SER A 94 18.23 10.64 -11.21
CA SER A 94 17.55 9.99 -10.08
C SER A 94 16.11 9.59 -10.37
N PHE A 95 15.53 10.02 -11.48
CA PHE A 95 14.17 9.67 -11.88
C PHE A 95 14.17 9.06 -13.28
N TYR A 96 14.23 7.75 -13.35
CA TYR A 96 14.24 7.09 -14.64
C TYR A 96 13.69 5.65 -14.58
N VAL A 97 13.27 5.21 -15.74
CA VAL A 97 12.93 3.82 -16.03
C VAL A 97 14.00 3.26 -16.95
N VAL A 98 14.47 2.04 -16.65
CA VAL A 98 15.29 1.24 -17.55
C VAL A 98 14.42 0.21 -18.23
N ALA A 99 14.41 0.24 -19.55
CA ALA A 99 13.68 -0.69 -20.40
C ALA A 99 14.63 -1.35 -21.40
N GLY A 100 14.97 -2.61 -21.19
CA GLY A 100 16.07 -3.28 -21.88
C GLY A 100 17.39 -2.58 -21.57
N ASN A 101 18.03 -1.98 -22.57
CA ASN A 101 19.28 -1.23 -22.42
C ASN A 101 19.13 0.30 -22.54
N LYS A 102 17.89 0.80 -22.46
CA LYS A 102 17.60 2.23 -22.61
C LYS A 102 17.07 2.82 -21.31
N LYS A 103 17.57 4.03 -21.01
CA LYS A 103 17.10 4.88 -19.92
C LYS A 103 16.02 5.83 -20.44
N HIS A 104 14.87 5.85 -19.80
CA HIS A 104 13.75 6.75 -20.09
C HIS A 104 13.58 7.70 -18.91
N LEU A 105 13.70 9.00 -19.18
CA LEU A 105 13.47 10.05 -18.18
C LEU A 105 11.98 10.37 -18.06
N LEU A 106 11.59 11.03 -16.97
CA LEU A 106 10.22 11.54 -16.81
C LEU A 106 9.80 12.42 -17.98
N LEU A 107 8.57 12.29 -18.41
CA LEU A 107 7.95 13.24 -19.31
C LEU A 107 7.81 14.60 -18.63
N ARG A 108 7.79 15.67 -19.42
CA ARG A 108 7.57 17.04 -18.98
C ARG A 108 6.29 17.60 -19.58
N ASP A 109 5.69 18.55 -18.89
CA ASP A 109 4.56 19.31 -19.39
C ASP A 109 5.02 20.47 -20.30
N SER A 110 4.07 21.26 -20.80
CA SER A 110 4.34 22.44 -21.66
C SER A 110 5.13 23.55 -20.95
N ASN A 111 5.24 23.50 -19.63
CA ASN A 111 6.02 24.44 -18.82
C ASN A 111 7.36 23.83 -18.38
N ASP A 112 7.80 22.77 -19.04
CA ASP A 112 9.04 22.05 -18.76
C ASP A 112 9.10 21.42 -17.35
N LYS A 113 7.93 21.17 -16.70
CA LYS A 113 7.85 20.54 -15.38
C LYS A 113 7.72 19.03 -15.53
N PRO A 114 8.50 18.24 -14.77
CA PRO A 114 8.38 16.78 -14.78
C PRO A 114 6.97 16.31 -14.37
N LEU A 115 6.43 15.33 -15.08
CA LEU A 115 5.12 14.75 -14.81
C LEU A 115 5.21 13.73 -13.66
N THR A 116 5.46 14.24 -12.46
CA THR A 116 5.55 13.50 -11.21
C THR A 116 5.22 14.42 -10.03
N ASN A 117 5.22 13.88 -8.81
CA ASN A 117 5.11 14.67 -7.59
C ASN A 117 6.30 15.63 -7.47
N PRO A 118 6.11 16.94 -7.30
CA PRO A 118 7.21 17.91 -7.25
C PRO A 118 8.09 17.78 -6.00
N LYS A 119 7.55 17.20 -4.95
CA LYS A 119 8.23 16.81 -3.70
C LYS A 119 7.61 15.53 -3.17
N LEU A 120 8.35 14.77 -2.38
CA LEU A 120 7.82 13.58 -1.73
C LEU A 120 8.31 13.51 -0.30
N MET A 121 7.37 13.51 0.62
CA MET A 121 7.56 13.28 2.03
C MET A 121 6.63 12.15 2.45
N ILE A 122 7.15 11.19 3.18
CA ILE A 122 6.38 10.10 3.76
C ILE A 122 6.27 10.27 5.27
N ARG A 123 5.13 9.81 5.84
CA ARG A 123 4.88 9.81 7.29
C ARG A 123 4.31 8.47 7.69
N THR A 124 4.99 7.79 8.60
CA THR A 124 4.58 6.49 9.10
C THR A 124 3.79 6.64 10.39
N GLU A 125 2.50 6.88 10.28
CA GLU A 125 1.61 7.05 11.43
C GLU A 125 1.01 5.70 11.86
N LYS A 126 0.74 5.54 13.17
CA LYS A 126 0.33 4.26 13.77
C LYS A 126 -0.92 3.65 13.13
N ASP A 127 -1.88 4.48 12.74
CA ASP A 127 -3.18 4.00 12.22
C ASP A 127 -3.34 4.26 10.71
N ALA A 128 -2.26 4.73 10.03
CA ALA A 128 -2.28 4.99 8.61
C ALA A 128 -1.73 3.78 7.83
N PRO A 129 -2.54 3.13 6.98
CA PRO A 129 -2.09 1.99 6.19
C PRO A 129 -1.10 2.37 5.08
N ILE A 130 -1.02 3.67 4.76
CA ILE A 130 -0.18 4.24 3.71
C ILE A 130 0.56 5.45 4.26
N ALA A 131 1.90 5.46 4.13
CA ALA A 131 2.78 6.55 4.54
C ALA A 131 2.90 7.66 3.49
N GLY A 132 2.57 7.37 2.24
CA GLY A 132 2.62 8.29 1.11
C GLY A 132 2.43 7.57 -0.22
N SER A 133 2.39 8.34 -1.30
CA SER A 133 2.29 7.80 -2.66
C SER A 133 3.08 8.64 -3.64
N TRP A 134 3.57 7.98 -4.68
CA TRP A 134 4.28 8.60 -5.79
C TRP A 134 3.69 8.15 -7.12
N GLN A 135 3.76 9.02 -8.12
CA GLN A 135 3.44 8.68 -9.50
C GLN A 135 4.38 9.38 -10.46
N GLY A 136 4.69 8.71 -11.56
CA GLY A 136 5.50 9.28 -12.62
C GLY A 136 5.04 8.82 -14.00
N LYS A 137 5.25 9.67 -15.00
CA LYS A 137 4.99 9.36 -16.41
C LYS A 137 6.28 9.39 -17.18
N PHE A 138 6.47 8.36 -17.99
CA PHE A 138 7.67 8.16 -18.83
C PHE A 138 7.27 7.92 -20.28
N PRO A 139 8.17 8.12 -21.24
CA PRO A 139 7.99 7.58 -22.58
C PRO A 139 7.81 6.07 -22.51
N ALA A 140 6.80 5.55 -23.20
CA ALA A 140 6.55 4.12 -23.21
C ALA A 140 7.68 3.37 -23.95
N PRO A 141 8.20 2.27 -23.41
CA PRO A 141 9.09 1.41 -24.16
C PRO A 141 8.33 0.67 -25.27
N PRO A 142 9.04 0.10 -26.27
CA PRO A 142 8.44 -0.73 -27.30
C PRO A 142 7.61 -1.88 -26.71
N LYS A 143 6.60 -2.37 -27.43
CA LYS A 143 5.64 -3.37 -26.95
C LYS A 143 6.28 -4.72 -26.62
N GLU A 144 7.43 -5.02 -27.19
CA GLU A 144 8.23 -6.22 -26.94
C GLU A 144 8.80 -6.24 -25.52
N ILE A 145 9.04 -5.05 -24.94
CA ILE A 145 9.51 -4.90 -23.56
C ILE A 145 8.31 -5.05 -22.62
N LYS A 146 8.33 -6.10 -21.82
CA LYS A 146 7.24 -6.44 -20.88
C LYS A 146 7.56 -6.10 -19.42
N GLU A 147 8.83 -5.85 -19.13
CA GLU A 147 9.32 -5.55 -17.79
C GLU A 147 10.28 -4.36 -17.83
N VAL A 148 10.27 -3.59 -16.75
CA VAL A 148 11.15 -2.42 -16.56
C VAL A 148 11.64 -2.36 -15.12
N SER A 149 12.73 -1.61 -14.92
CA SER A 149 13.16 -1.18 -13.58
C SER A 149 12.88 0.30 -13.40
N LEU A 150 12.49 0.72 -12.19
CA LEU A 150 12.23 2.11 -11.82
C LEU A 150 13.19 2.55 -10.73
N THR A 151 13.84 3.69 -10.93
CA THR A 151 14.63 4.39 -9.91
C THR A 151 13.99 5.73 -9.58
N ILE A 152 13.80 5.98 -8.28
CA ILE A 152 13.37 7.27 -7.70
C ILE A 152 14.26 7.58 -6.49
N PRO A 153 14.50 8.87 -6.16
CA PRO A 153 15.37 9.22 -5.02
C PRO A 153 14.85 8.68 -3.69
N GLY A 154 15.78 8.29 -2.82
CA GLY A 154 15.46 7.89 -1.46
C GLY A 154 14.81 6.51 -1.32
N VAL A 155 14.82 5.70 -2.38
CA VAL A 155 14.23 4.36 -2.40
C VAL A 155 15.11 3.42 -3.21
N GLU A 156 15.21 2.17 -2.79
CA GLU A 156 15.83 1.12 -3.59
C GLU A 156 15.18 1.01 -4.97
N THR A 157 15.97 0.65 -5.98
CA THR A 157 15.46 0.42 -7.32
C THR A 157 14.43 -0.71 -7.34
N PHE A 158 13.30 -0.46 -7.97
CA PHE A 158 12.27 -1.47 -8.20
C PHE A 158 12.59 -2.21 -9.49
N ASP A 159 12.84 -3.50 -9.40
CA ASP A 159 13.19 -4.34 -10.54
C ASP A 159 12.04 -5.23 -11.01
N ALA A 160 12.14 -5.69 -12.25
CA ALA A 160 11.20 -6.64 -12.86
C ALA A 160 9.72 -6.22 -12.79
N ILE A 161 9.44 -4.92 -12.92
CA ILE A 161 8.09 -4.38 -12.91
C ILE A 161 7.41 -4.77 -14.22
N LYS A 162 6.37 -5.60 -14.13
CA LYS A 162 5.57 -6.01 -15.29
C LYS A 162 4.68 -4.88 -15.78
N ILE A 163 4.72 -4.62 -17.10
CA ILE A 163 3.90 -3.61 -17.76
C ILE A 163 2.57 -4.23 -18.19
N THR A 164 1.48 -3.51 -17.92
CA THR A 164 0.15 -3.82 -18.47
C THR A 164 -0.17 -2.88 -19.63
N ASP A 165 -0.61 -3.39 -20.74
CA ASP A 165 -1.03 -2.61 -21.91
C ASP A 165 -2.53 -2.25 -21.82
N ARG A 166 -2.88 -0.99 -22.13
CA ARG A 166 -4.25 -0.48 -22.26
C ARG A 166 -4.46 0.24 -23.58
#